data_1609ed85e10fddd78ddadf2e489552d0
#
_entry.id   1609ed85e10fddd78ddadf2e489552d0
#
_cell.length_a   1.000
_cell.length_b   1.000
_cell.length_c   1.000
_cell.angle_alpha   90.00
_cell.angle_beta   90.00
_cell.angle_gamma   90.00
#
_symmetry.space_group_name_H-M   'P 1'
#
loop_
_entity.id
_entity.type
_entity.pdbx_description
1 polymer ?
#
loop_
_entity_poly.entity_id
_entity_poly.type
_entity_poly.pdbx_seq_one_letter_code
_entity_poly.pdbx_strand_id
1 'polypeptide(L)'
;MFQPRLRPFALFLLLFIVLGLGGGAAQASPVATAATQDYLVYVVCESADKIVLIRFGPNGAHIESEMRTGLMPMDVNGPHGIAVSPDKKFFYVSEGHGRPDGSVWKYRAGTDEVIKYTSLGLFPATTDITPDGSFIYVANANFHGDMVPSSISVVATDQMIEVKRIPTCTMPHGSRLNHDGTKHYSVCMMDDMLVEIDTRKFAVDRYFILGKGKEMGMAGAPDPHAMPDHKSATCTPTWAQPSNDGSIIYVACNQSNEIVAIRTDTWTLARRFPAGTGVYNLAMTKDGRLIATNKRGQSVSIFDPVTGRELAKIPTQRKIVHGAVVTPDDRYAFISVEGVGSEPGTVEVIDLARLKTVATVDVGPQAAGIDFWKMEPTK
;
A
#
# COMPACT_ATOMS: atom_id res chain seq x y z
N MET A 1 -87.62 7.80 24.83
CA MET A 1 -88.77 7.60 23.89
C MET A 1 -88.22 7.65 22.49
N PHE A 2 -88.28 6.55 21.78
CA PHE A 2 -88.12 6.23 20.34
C PHE A 2 -87.19 7.03 19.44
N GLN A 3 -86.19 6.28 18.94
CA GLN A 3 -85.47 6.47 17.66
C GLN A 3 -86.44 6.38 16.45
N PRO A 4 -86.02 6.91 15.26
CA PRO A 4 -85.57 5.92 14.29
C PRO A 4 -84.27 6.30 13.49
N ARG A 5 -83.68 5.22 12.99
CA ARG A 5 -82.52 5.11 12.14
C ARG A 5 -82.78 5.56 10.71
N LEU A 6 -81.80 6.25 10.10
CA LEU A 6 -81.67 6.32 8.65
C LEU A 6 -80.22 5.94 8.26
N ARG A 7 -80.14 4.98 7.34
CA ARG A 7 -78.87 4.48 6.73
C ARG A 7 -78.54 5.39 5.54
N PRO A 8 -77.30 5.75 5.29
CA PRO A 8 -76.92 6.24 3.99
C PRO A 8 -76.35 5.14 3.06
N PHE A 9 -76.60 5.32 1.80
CA PHE A 9 -76.19 4.58 0.63
C PHE A 9 -74.65 4.65 0.48
N ALA A 10 -74.02 3.48 0.22
CA ALA A 10 -72.61 3.37 -0.18
C ALA A 10 -72.49 3.62 -1.68
N LEU A 11 -71.75 4.64 -2.05
CA LEU A 11 -71.31 4.92 -3.42
C LEU A 11 -69.98 4.20 -3.64
N PHE A 12 -69.97 3.12 -4.46
CA PHE A 12 -68.76 2.43 -4.88
C PHE A 12 -68.05 3.27 -5.96
N LEU A 13 -66.89 3.86 -5.61
CA LEU A 13 -65.97 4.48 -6.56
C LEU A 13 -64.96 3.40 -6.98
N LEU A 14 -65.06 2.93 -8.23
CA LEU A 14 -64.08 2.04 -8.85
C LEU A 14 -62.83 2.83 -9.19
N LEU A 15 -61.75 2.63 -8.42
CA LEU A 15 -60.44 3.14 -8.71
C LEU A 15 -59.70 2.15 -9.63
N PHE A 16 -59.51 2.53 -10.90
CA PHE A 16 -58.63 1.80 -11.82
C PHE A 16 -57.17 2.08 -11.43
N ILE A 17 -56.51 1.07 -10.82
CA ILE A 17 -55.05 1.08 -10.63
C ILE A 17 -54.45 0.59 -11.94
N VAL A 18 -53.85 1.50 -12.69
CA VAL A 18 -52.94 1.18 -13.79
C VAL A 18 -51.62 0.73 -13.19
N LEU A 19 -51.38 -0.58 -13.13
CA LEU A 19 -50.08 -1.17 -12.84
C LEU A 19 -49.16 -0.91 -14.03
N GLY A 20 -48.35 0.16 -13.95
CA GLY A 20 -47.22 0.38 -14.83
C GLY A 20 -46.16 -0.69 -14.56
N LEU A 21 -46.07 -1.70 -15.43
CA LEU A 21 -44.93 -2.62 -15.48
C LEU A 21 -43.69 -1.81 -15.94
N GLY A 22 -43.02 -1.16 -15.00
CA GLY A 22 -41.66 -0.64 -15.18
C GLY A 22 -40.72 -1.83 -15.27
N GLY A 23 -40.45 -2.30 -16.49
CA GLY A 23 -39.39 -3.24 -16.75
C GLY A 23 -38.04 -2.58 -16.44
N GLY A 24 -37.57 -2.71 -15.20
CA GLY A 24 -36.17 -2.43 -14.86
C GLY A 24 -35.30 -3.43 -15.61
N ALA A 25 -34.67 -2.99 -16.69
CA ALA A 25 -33.59 -3.75 -17.30
C ALA A 25 -32.53 -4.00 -16.20
N ALA A 26 -32.50 -5.22 -15.69
CA ALA A 26 -31.38 -5.68 -14.90
C ALA A 26 -30.13 -5.50 -15.76
N GLN A 27 -29.30 -4.52 -15.44
CA GLN A 27 -27.96 -4.41 -16.02
C GLN A 27 -27.25 -5.71 -15.67
N ALA A 28 -27.04 -6.55 -16.68
CA ALA A 28 -26.21 -7.73 -16.55
C ALA A 28 -24.84 -7.28 -16.05
N SER A 29 -24.46 -7.71 -14.85
CA SER A 29 -23.11 -7.52 -14.34
C SER A 29 -22.15 -8.04 -15.42
N PRO A 30 -21.10 -7.30 -15.78
CA PRO A 30 -20.16 -7.74 -16.80
C PRO A 30 -19.65 -9.13 -16.39
N VAL A 31 -19.76 -10.09 -17.27
CA VAL A 31 -19.19 -11.43 -17.10
C VAL A 31 -17.67 -11.19 -17.03
N ALA A 32 -17.12 -11.25 -15.83
CA ALA A 32 -15.70 -11.08 -15.65
C ALA A 32 -15.00 -12.23 -16.38
N THR A 33 -14.33 -11.91 -17.47
CA THR A 33 -13.52 -12.87 -18.23
C THR A 33 -12.36 -13.33 -17.36
N ALA A 34 -12.04 -14.62 -17.41
CA ALA A 34 -10.81 -15.17 -16.82
C ALA A 34 -9.60 -14.36 -17.29
N ALA A 35 -8.49 -14.45 -16.56
CA ALA A 35 -7.22 -13.85 -17.00
C ALA A 35 -6.91 -14.35 -18.42
N THR A 36 -6.48 -13.46 -19.30
CA THR A 36 -6.16 -13.78 -20.70
C THR A 36 -4.66 -13.73 -20.99
N GLN A 37 -3.88 -13.39 -19.96
CA GLN A 37 -2.43 -13.25 -19.98
C GLN A 37 -1.88 -13.56 -18.59
N ASP A 38 -0.58 -13.74 -18.49
CA ASP A 38 0.11 -13.96 -17.24
C ASP A 38 0.58 -12.64 -16.63
N TYR A 39 0.46 -12.53 -15.33
CA TYR A 39 0.92 -11.43 -14.49
C TYR A 39 2.05 -11.93 -13.59
N LEU A 40 3.17 -11.24 -13.59
CA LEU A 40 4.34 -11.60 -12.78
C LEU A 40 4.58 -10.55 -11.71
N VAL A 41 4.73 -11.01 -10.47
CA VAL A 41 4.84 -10.19 -9.27
C VAL A 41 5.95 -10.73 -8.39
N TYR A 42 6.84 -9.86 -7.91
CA TYR A 42 7.83 -10.21 -6.89
C TYR A 42 7.28 -9.95 -5.50
N VAL A 43 7.58 -10.86 -4.58
CA VAL A 43 7.34 -10.70 -3.14
C VAL A 43 8.60 -11.09 -2.37
N VAL A 44 8.89 -10.34 -1.30
CA VAL A 44 9.98 -10.68 -0.38
C VAL A 44 9.43 -11.39 0.85
N CYS A 45 10.15 -12.39 1.36
CA CYS A 45 9.81 -13.15 2.56
C CYS A 45 10.92 -12.91 3.60
N GLU A 46 10.67 -11.98 4.52
CA GLU A 46 11.68 -11.42 5.44
C GLU A 46 12.31 -12.49 6.32
N SER A 47 11.51 -13.31 7.01
CA SER A 47 12.00 -14.36 7.89
C SER A 47 12.59 -15.59 7.17
N ALA A 48 12.47 -15.65 5.84
CA ALA A 48 13.01 -16.73 5.04
C ALA A 48 14.25 -16.33 4.20
N ASP A 49 14.65 -15.05 4.25
CA ASP A 49 15.69 -14.49 3.39
C ASP A 49 15.50 -14.83 1.91
N LYS A 50 14.27 -14.66 1.42
CA LYS A 50 13.88 -15.04 0.06
C LYS A 50 13.19 -13.94 -0.70
N ILE A 51 13.39 -13.96 -2.01
CA ILE A 51 12.59 -13.26 -3.01
C ILE A 51 11.87 -14.33 -3.82
N VAL A 52 10.57 -14.19 -3.98
CA VAL A 52 9.71 -15.13 -4.71
C VAL A 52 9.06 -14.41 -5.88
N LEU A 53 9.16 -15.01 -7.07
CA LEU A 53 8.44 -14.57 -8.25
C LEU A 53 7.17 -15.39 -8.40
N ILE A 54 6.02 -14.73 -8.39
CA ILE A 54 4.70 -15.34 -8.58
C ILE A 54 4.24 -15.11 -10.00
N ARG A 55 3.71 -16.15 -10.63
CA ARG A 55 2.96 -16.09 -11.90
C ARG A 55 1.48 -16.34 -11.61
N PHE A 56 0.62 -15.47 -12.14
CA PHE A 56 -0.83 -15.64 -12.12
C PHE A 56 -1.39 -15.43 -13.51
N GLY A 57 -2.24 -16.34 -13.96
CA GLY A 57 -2.86 -16.28 -15.29
C GLY A 57 -4.07 -17.20 -15.41
N PRO A 58 -4.45 -17.59 -16.63
CA PRO A 58 -5.58 -18.49 -16.90
C PRO A 58 -5.47 -19.83 -16.18
N ASN A 59 -4.24 -20.29 -15.95
CA ASN A 59 -3.91 -21.58 -15.31
C ASN A 59 -3.82 -21.47 -13.76
N GLY A 60 -4.25 -20.34 -13.17
CA GLY A 60 -4.17 -20.07 -11.73
C GLY A 60 -2.90 -19.34 -11.34
N ALA A 61 -2.54 -19.42 -10.04
CA ALA A 61 -1.34 -18.79 -9.49
C ALA A 61 -0.37 -19.83 -8.95
N HIS A 62 0.93 -19.62 -9.17
CA HIS A 62 1.99 -20.48 -8.67
C HIS A 62 3.32 -19.73 -8.52
N ILE A 63 4.25 -20.32 -7.79
CA ILE A 63 5.62 -19.83 -7.71
C ILE A 63 6.33 -20.14 -9.04
N GLU A 64 6.81 -19.12 -9.72
CA GLU A 64 7.62 -19.26 -10.94
C GLU A 64 9.09 -19.53 -10.60
N SER A 65 9.62 -18.80 -9.60
CA SER A 65 10.97 -18.99 -9.09
C SER A 65 11.15 -18.47 -7.69
N GLU A 66 12.15 -18.95 -6.97
CA GLU A 66 12.62 -18.48 -5.68
C GLU A 66 14.13 -18.24 -5.73
N MET A 67 14.58 -17.17 -5.08
CA MET A 67 16.01 -16.91 -4.86
C MET A 67 16.25 -16.48 -3.42
N ARG A 68 17.46 -16.73 -2.91
CA ARG A 68 17.91 -16.21 -1.63
C ARG A 68 18.44 -14.80 -1.77
N THR A 69 18.35 -14.02 -0.69
CA THR A 69 18.96 -12.70 -0.58
C THR A 69 20.35 -12.80 0.03
N GLY A 70 21.18 -11.74 -0.16
CA GLY A 70 22.52 -11.63 0.39
C GLY A 70 23.55 -12.50 -0.32
N LEU A 71 24.80 -12.47 0.18
CA LEU A 71 25.93 -13.20 -0.38
C LEU A 71 26.19 -14.52 0.33
N MET A 72 25.88 -14.60 1.61
CA MET A 72 26.20 -15.74 2.47
C MET A 72 24.92 -16.41 2.97
N PRO A 73 24.75 -17.73 2.77
CA PRO A 73 23.54 -18.45 3.20
C PRO A 73 23.28 -18.43 4.71
N MET A 74 24.28 -18.08 5.51
CA MET A 74 24.18 -18.03 6.97
C MET A 74 23.85 -16.64 7.52
N ASP A 75 23.90 -15.60 6.67
CA ASP A 75 23.53 -14.27 7.09
C ASP A 75 22.01 -14.12 7.12
N VAL A 76 21.51 -13.41 8.13
CA VAL A 76 20.11 -13.00 8.20
C VAL A 76 20.03 -11.60 7.57
N ASN A 77 19.44 -11.51 6.39
CA ASN A 77 19.39 -10.29 5.60
C ASN A 77 18.07 -9.53 5.80
N GLY A 78 16.96 -10.26 5.97
CA GLY A 78 15.64 -9.70 6.20
C GLY A 78 15.17 -8.76 5.08
N PRO A 79 14.91 -9.29 3.87
CA PRO A 79 14.40 -8.48 2.77
C PRO A 79 13.03 -7.93 3.11
N HIS A 80 12.86 -6.59 3.08
CA HIS A 80 11.61 -5.97 3.54
C HIS A 80 10.88 -5.20 2.44
N GLY A 81 11.53 -4.29 1.74
CA GLY A 81 10.95 -3.52 0.63
C GLY A 81 11.43 -4.01 -0.72
N ILE A 82 10.61 -3.82 -1.74
CA ILE A 82 10.96 -4.13 -3.12
C ILE A 82 10.40 -3.06 -4.07
N ALA A 83 11.18 -2.71 -5.10
CA ALA A 83 10.75 -1.84 -6.18
C ALA A 83 11.29 -2.36 -7.52
N VAL A 84 10.44 -2.48 -8.53
CA VAL A 84 10.81 -2.86 -9.89
C VAL A 84 11.11 -1.61 -10.71
N SER A 85 12.23 -1.61 -11.45
CA SER A 85 12.59 -0.48 -12.32
C SER A 85 11.51 -0.21 -13.38
N PRO A 86 11.28 1.06 -13.79
CA PRO A 86 10.27 1.40 -14.79
C PRO A 86 10.49 0.68 -16.14
N ASP A 87 11.75 0.42 -16.52
CA ASP A 87 12.12 -0.32 -17.73
C ASP A 87 11.99 -1.85 -17.62
N LYS A 88 11.60 -2.34 -16.40
CA LYS A 88 11.39 -3.75 -16.09
C LYS A 88 12.62 -4.66 -16.19
N LYS A 89 13.82 -4.09 -16.31
CA LYS A 89 15.07 -4.84 -16.42
C LYS A 89 15.69 -5.21 -15.07
N PHE A 90 15.39 -4.43 -14.04
CA PHE A 90 15.94 -4.60 -12.72
C PHE A 90 14.84 -4.54 -11.64
N PHE A 91 15.16 -5.07 -10.48
CA PHE A 91 14.42 -4.79 -9.26
C PHE A 91 15.39 -4.56 -8.11
N TYR A 92 14.91 -3.91 -7.09
CA TYR A 92 15.70 -3.48 -5.94
C TYR A 92 15.04 -3.95 -4.67
N VAL A 93 15.84 -4.49 -3.74
CA VAL A 93 15.37 -5.02 -2.46
C VAL A 93 16.13 -4.37 -1.33
N SER A 94 15.41 -3.83 -0.35
CA SER A 94 16.02 -3.39 0.91
C SER A 94 16.18 -4.57 1.85
N GLU A 95 17.33 -4.66 2.51
CA GLU A 95 17.63 -5.68 3.51
C GLU A 95 17.83 -5.00 4.88
N GLY A 96 16.94 -5.33 5.83
CA GLY A 96 16.82 -4.64 7.11
C GLY A 96 17.84 -5.08 8.16
N HIS A 97 18.35 -6.32 8.08
CA HIS A 97 19.15 -6.94 9.13
C HIS A 97 20.67 -6.99 8.88
N GLY A 98 21.18 -6.30 7.88
CA GLY A 98 22.61 -6.25 7.59
C GLY A 98 23.46 -5.74 8.75
N ARG A 99 24.78 -5.95 8.68
CA ARG A 99 25.74 -5.53 9.72
C ARG A 99 26.80 -4.57 9.14
N PRO A 100 27.11 -3.44 9.82
CA PRO A 100 26.43 -2.85 10.99
C PRO A 100 25.11 -2.16 10.60
N ASP A 101 24.93 -1.84 9.32
CA ASP A 101 23.81 -1.12 8.72
C ASP A 101 23.05 -2.03 7.75
N GLY A 102 21.83 -1.64 7.38
CA GLY A 102 21.11 -2.29 6.31
C GLY A 102 21.64 -1.92 4.93
N SER A 103 21.04 -2.47 3.90
CA SER A 103 21.50 -2.30 2.52
C SER A 103 20.33 -2.27 1.53
N VAL A 104 20.61 -1.82 0.30
CA VAL A 104 19.73 -2.01 -0.85
C VAL A 104 20.49 -2.72 -1.96
N TRP A 105 19.85 -3.72 -2.55
CA TRP A 105 20.40 -4.61 -3.55
C TRP A 105 19.71 -4.44 -4.89
N LYS A 106 20.48 -4.45 -5.96
CA LYS A 106 20.00 -4.41 -7.35
C LYS A 106 20.16 -5.77 -7.98
N TYR A 107 19.07 -6.32 -8.49
CA TYR A 107 19.00 -7.61 -9.18
C TYR A 107 18.56 -7.41 -10.64
N ARG A 108 18.99 -8.32 -11.53
CA ARG A 108 18.44 -8.41 -12.89
C ARG A 108 17.09 -9.12 -12.85
N ALA A 109 16.04 -8.48 -13.36
CA ALA A 109 14.70 -9.05 -13.35
C ALA A 109 14.62 -10.33 -14.21
N GLY A 110 13.93 -11.35 -13.69
CA GLY A 110 13.79 -12.65 -14.33
C GLY A 110 14.98 -13.58 -14.14
N THR A 111 15.94 -13.20 -13.31
CA THR A 111 17.13 -14.01 -12.98
C THR A 111 17.43 -13.86 -11.48
N ASP A 112 18.42 -14.63 -10.99
CA ASP A 112 19.00 -14.52 -9.65
C ASP A 112 20.29 -13.70 -9.60
N GLU A 113 20.62 -13.00 -10.70
CA GLU A 113 21.86 -12.23 -10.83
C GLU A 113 21.84 -10.98 -9.95
N VAL A 114 22.73 -10.93 -8.97
CA VAL A 114 23.04 -9.72 -8.19
C VAL A 114 23.91 -8.81 -9.05
N ILE A 115 23.46 -7.59 -9.31
CA ILE A 115 24.24 -6.60 -10.07
C ILE A 115 25.15 -5.81 -9.13
N LYS A 116 24.58 -5.29 -8.04
CA LYS A 116 25.31 -4.49 -7.06
C LYS A 116 24.48 -4.23 -5.82
N TYR A 117 25.12 -3.85 -4.72
CA TYR A 117 24.44 -3.38 -3.51
C TYR A 117 25.16 -2.17 -2.91
N THR A 118 24.51 -1.47 -2.00
CA THR A 118 25.10 -0.40 -1.21
C THR A 118 24.55 -0.40 0.21
N SER A 119 25.42 -0.09 1.19
CA SER A 119 25.00 0.06 2.58
C SER A 119 24.21 1.36 2.75
N LEU A 120 23.19 1.31 3.60
CA LEU A 120 22.32 2.45 3.91
C LEU A 120 22.29 2.71 5.42
N GLY A 121 21.22 3.32 5.92
CA GLY A 121 20.98 3.47 7.36
C GLY A 121 20.44 2.20 8.00
N LEU A 122 20.06 2.30 9.27
CA LEU A 122 19.56 1.18 10.04
C LEU A 122 18.16 0.78 9.58
N PHE A 123 17.96 -0.50 9.35
CA PHE A 123 16.73 -1.13 8.90
C PHE A 123 16.06 -0.37 7.73
N PRO A 124 16.66 -0.37 6.54
CA PRO A 124 15.98 0.13 5.35
C PRO A 124 14.74 -0.72 5.07
N ALA A 125 13.57 -0.11 5.14
CA ALA A 125 12.29 -0.79 5.05
C ALA A 125 11.68 -0.62 3.66
N THR A 126 10.95 0.45 3.42
CA THR A 126 10.24 0.63 2.15
C THR A 126 11.12 1.30 1.11
N THR A 127 10.89 0.91 -0.14
CA THR A 127 11.60 1.44 -1.31
C THR A 127 10.60 1.97 -2.33
N ASP A 128 10.94 3.06 -3.00
CA ASP A 128 10.24 3.53 -4.20
C ASP A 128 11.24 4.11 -5.20
N ILE A 129 10.93 4.06 -6.49
CA ILE A 129 11.85 4.44 -7.57
C ILE A 129 11.25 5.56 -8.40
N THR A 130 12.09 6.54 -8.80
CA THR A 130 11.65 7.64 -9.66
C THR A 130 11.13 7.13 -11.02
N PRO A 131 10.16 7.82 -11.65
CA PRO A 131 9.57 7.39 -12.93
C PRO A 131 10.59 7.24 -14.07
N ASP A 132 11.70 7.98 -14.02
CA ASP A 132 12.82 7.86 -14.97
C ASP A 132 13.82 6.75 -14.60
N GLY A 133 13.63 6.11 -13.44
CA GLY A 133 14.49 5.04 -12.94
C GLY A 133 15.84 5.50 -12.39
N SER A 134 16.09 6.82 -12.28
CA SER A 134 17.41 7.36 -11.89
C SER A 134 17.74 7.22 -10.42
N PHE A 135 16.74 7.29 -9.54
CA PHE A 135 16.93 7.25 -8.09
C PHE A 135 15.95 6.33 -7.38
N ILE A 136 16.45 5.68 -6.33
CA ILE A 136 15.61 4.97 -5.36
C ILE A 136 15.62 5.76 -4.05
N TYR A 137 14.43 5.91 -3.47
CA TYR A 137 14.21 6.46 -2.13
C TYR A 137 13.94 5.30 -1.18
N VAL A 138 14.72 5.21 -0.10
CA VAL A 138 14.65 4.11 0.87
C VAL A 138 14.47 4.68 2.27
N ALA A 139 13.40 4.27 2.95
CA ALA A 139 13.15 4.66 4.34
C ALA A 139 13.97 3.81 5.30
N ASN A 140 14.90 4.42 6.03
CA ASN A 140 15.67 3.76 7.10
C ASN A 140 14.84 3.77 8.39
N ALA A 141 14.03 2.73 8.59
CA ALA A 141 13.03 2.72 9.67
C ALA A 141 13.61 2.55 11.07
N ASN A 142 14.80 1.99 11.21
CA ASN A 142 15.49 1.77 12.48
C ASN A 142 14.63 0.98 13.51
N PHE A 143 13.96 -0.08 13.08
CA PHE A 143 13.02 -0.84 13.95
C PHE A 143 13.68 -1.47 15.16
N HIS A 144 14.98 -1.72 15.13
CA HIS A 144 15.73 -2.39 16.20
C HIS A 144 16.64 -1.48 17.01
N GLY A 145 16.65 -0.19 16.67
CA GLY A 145 17.48 0.81 17.35
C GLY A 145 16.71 1.65 18.36
N ASP A 146 17.41 2.67 18.89
CA ASP A 146 16.80 3.67 19.74
C ASP A 146 15.72 4.46 18.98
N MET A 147 14.69 4.90 19.72
CA MET A 147 13.63 5.75 19.16
C MET A 147 14.13 7.18 18.95
N VAL A 148 14.97 7.34 17.95
CA VAL A 148 15.56 8.62 17.54
C VAL A 148 15.23 8.91 16.08
N PRO A 149 15.26 10.18 15.66
CA PRO A 149 15.06 10.53 14.25
C PRO A 149 16.03 9.78 13.33
N SER A 150 15.50 9.24 12.26
CA SER A 150 16.21 8.53 11.21
C SER A 150 16.09 9.28 9.87
N SER A 151 16.12 8.60 8.73
CA SER A 151 16.34 9.24 7.45
C SER A 151 15.71 8.52 6.27
N ILE A 152 15.64 9.22 5.14
CA ILE A 152 15.43 8.64 3.82
C ILE A 152 16.76 8.67 3.06
N SER A 153 17.22 7.51 2.58
CA SER A 153 18.38 7.41 1.69
C SER A 153 17.93 7.58 0.24
N VAL A 154 18.71 8.33 -0.53
CA VAL A 154 18.54 8.49 -1.98
C VAL A 154 19.73 7.83 -2.67
N VAL A 155 19.45 6.82 -3.50
CA VAL A 155 20.48 6.02 -4.18
C VAL A 155 20.38 6.20 -5.68
N ALA A 156 21.47 6.59 -6.34
CA ALA A 156 21.58 6.60 -7.80
C ALA A 156 21.64 5.16 -8.31
N THR A 157 20.70 4.80 -9.19
CA THR A 157 20.45 3.42 -9.60
C THR A 157 21.48 2.86 -10.57
N ASP A 158 22.12 3.71 -11.36
CA ASP A 158 23.16 3.32 -12.33
C ASP A 158 24.45 2.86 -11.61
N GLN A 159 24.89 3.63 -10.64
CA GLN A 159 26.13 3.38 -9.90
C GLN A 159 25.90 2.66 -8.58
N MET A 160 24.65 2.55 -8.09
CA MET A 160 24.31 2.05 -6.77
C MET A 160 25.13 2.76 -5.68
N ILE A 161 25.02 4.09 -5.64
CA ILE A 161 25.69 4.95 -4.66
C ILE A 161 24.65 5.78 -3.93
N GLU A 162 24.71 5.80 -2.60
CA GLU A 162 23.90 6.72 -1.80
C GLU A 162 24.40 8.16 -2.03
N VAL A 163 23.62 8.95 -2.77
CA VAL A 163 23.96 10.34 -3.11
C VAL A 163 23.50 11.32 -2.04
N LYS A 164 22.52 10.93 -1.24
CA LYS A 164 22.00 11.75 -0.15
C LYS A 164 21.35 10.88 0.93
N ARG A 165 21.53 11.29 2.18
CA ARG A 165 20.77 10.80 3.33
C ARG A 165 20.05 12.01 3.93
N ILE A 166 18.71 11.98 3.88
CA ILE A 166 17.84 13.10 4.27
C ILE A 166 17.30 12.80 5.67
N PRO A 167 17.71 13.53 6.71
CA PRO A 167 17.10 13.37 8.03
C PRO A 167 15.62 13.71 7.97
N THR A 168 14.79 12.90 8.65
CA THR A 168 13.34 13.09 8.66
C THR A 168 12.79 13.05 10.08
N CYS A 169 12.50 11.88 10.62
CA CYS A 169 11.69 11.70 11.82
C CYS A 169 11.96 10.33 12.43
N THR A 170 11.29 10.01 13.53
CA THR A 170 11.43 8.72 14.19
C THR A 170 10.63 7.66 13.44
N MET A 171 11.30 6.59 13.05
CA MET A 171 10.75 5.44 12.37
C MET A 171 10.04 5.83 11.05
N PRO A 172 10.76 6.44 10.07
CA PRO A 172 10.22 6.66 8.74
C PRO A 172 9.90 5.30 8.11
N HIS A 173 8.73 5.19 7.46
CA HIS A 173 8.27 3.91 6.94
C HIS A 173 7.59 4.08 5.57
N GLY A 174 6.34 3.65 5.43
CA GLY A 174 5.64 3.58 4.15
C GLY A 174 5.70 4.87 3.36
N SER A 175 6.29 4.79 2.18
CA SER A 175 6.59 5.95 1.36
C SER A 175 6.25 5.73 -0.10
N ARG A 176 5.99 6.84 -0.81
CA ARG A 176 5.72 6.86 -2.25
C ARG A 176 6.17 8.16 -2.88
N LEU A 177 6.65 8.07 -4.10
CA LEU A 177 6.78 9.20 -5.01
C LEU A 177 5.41 9.58 -5.58
N ASN A 178 5.21 10.86 -5.91
CA ASN A 178 4.10 11.26 -6.75
C ASN A 178 4.34 10.82 -8.21
N HIS A 179 3.30 10.91 -9.03
CA HIS A 179 3.33 10.37 -10.39
C HIS A 179 4.45 10.95 -11.27
N ASP A 180 4.78 12.22 -11.10
CA ASP A 180 5.83 12.91 -11.89
C ASP A 180 7.22 12.82 -11.24
N GLY A 181 7.36 12.18 -10.09
CA GLY A 181 8.63 11.98 -9.38
C GLY A 181 9.21 13.24 -8.74
N THR A 182 8.48 14.35 -8.69
CA THR A 182 8.98 15.63 -8.12
C THR A 182 8.89 15.70 -6.60
N LYS A 183 8.06 14.86 -6.00
CA LYS A 183 7.85 14.79 -4.54
C LYS A 183 7.90 13.34 -4.06
N HIS A 184 8.50 13.14 -2.91
CA HIS A 184 8.47 11.87 -2.19
C HIS A 184 7.82 12.09 -0.81
N TYR A 185 6.86 11.26 -0.48
CA TYR A 185 6.12 11.29 0.78
C TYR A 185 6.52 10.12 1.65
N SER A 186 6.83 10.37 2.91
CA SER A 186 7.12 9.32 3.88
C SER A 186 6.44 9.59 5.21
N VAL A 187 5.89 8.56 5.82
CA VAL A 187 5.27 8.65 7.14
C VAL A 187 6.28 8.43 8.25
N CYS A 188 6.02 9.02 9.41
CA CYS A 188 6.79 8.92 10.63
C CYS A 188 5.97 8.20 11.69
N MET A 189 6.17 6.89 11.85
CA MET A 189 5.28 6.04 12.64
C MET A 189 5.17 6.48 14.10
N MET A 190 6.27 6.95 14.69
CA MET A 190 6.32 7.30 16.10
C MET A 190 6.01 8.77 16.39
N ASP A 191 5.98 9.63 15.37
CA ASP A 191 5.82 11.07 15.53
C ASP A 191 4.46 11.59 15.02
N ASP A 192 3.55 10.69 14.58
CA ASP A 192 2.27 11.07 13.96
C ASP A 192 2.44 12.11 12.85
N MET A 193 3.43 11.93 11.96
CA MET A 193 3.72 12.89 10.90
C MET A 193 3.76 12.24 9.52
N LEU A 194 3.52 13.07 8.51
CA LEU A 194 3.86 12.86 7.10
C LEU A 194 4.87 13.92 6.69
N VAL A 195 5.98 13.52 6.09
CA VAL A 195 6.96 14.44 5.49
C VAL A 195 6.84 14.43 3.97
N GLU A 196 6.97 15.60 3.34
CA GLU A 196 7.13 15.78 1.90
C GLU A 196 8.57 16.19 1.60
N ILE A 197 9.24 15.43 0.75
CA ILE A 197 10.59 15.68 0.28
C ILE A 197 10.51 16.22 -1.16
N ASP A 198 11.15 17.35 -1.42
CA ASP A 198 11.40 17.84 -2.77
C ASP A 198 12.56 17.03 -3.38
N THR A 199 12.26 16.26 -4.44
CA THR A 199 13.24 15.34 -5.03
C THR A 199 14.36 16.04 -5.80
N ARG A 200 14.14 17.28 -6.23
CA ARG A 200 15.17 18.09 -6.91
C ARG A 200 16.16 18.71 -5.93
N LYS A 201 15.70 19.01 -4.72
CA LYS A 201 16.52 19.58 -3.65
C LYS A 201 17.14 18.51 -2.75
N PHE A 202 16.62 17.27 -2.78
CA PHE A 202 16.95 16.22 -1.82
C PHE A 202 16.81 16.70 -0.37
N ALA A 203 15.69 17.33 -0.07
CA ALA A 203 15.42 17.92 1.25
C ALA A 203 13.93 17.88 1.58
N VAL A 204 13.62 17.82 2.88
CA VAL A 204 12.24 17.99 3.35
C VAL A 204 11.79 19.42 3.04
N ASP A 205 10.68 19.56 2.36
CA ASP A 205 10.07 20.85 1.99
C ASP A 205 9.03 21.28 3.02
N ARG A 206 8.27 20.31 3.54
CA ARG A 206 7.23 20.52 4.56
C ARG A 206 6.82 19.21 5.23
N TYR A 207 6.10 19.31 6.34
CA TYR A 207 5.53 18.14 7.01
C TYR A 207 4.11 18.42 7.52
N PHE A 208 3.35 17.35 7.81
CA PHE A 208 1.98 17.43 8.29
C PHE A 208 1.81 16.63 9.56
N ILE A 209 1.25 17.24 10.61
CA ILE A 209 0.90 16.58 11.87
C ILE A 209 -0.43 15.85 11.69
N LEU A 210 -0.47 14.55 11.97
CA LEU A 210 -1.58 13.65 11.72
C LEU A 210 -2.44 13.35 12.95
N GLY A 211 -1.95 13.71 14.14
CA GLY A 211 -2.65 13.46 15.39
C GLY A 211 -4.06 14.05 15.37
N LYS A 212 -5.08 13.25 15.75
CA LYS A 212 -6.49 13.66 15.69
C LYS A 212 -6.76 14.90 16.57
N GLY A 213 -7.31 15.95 15.97
CA GLY A 213 -7.56 17.25 16.60
C GLY A 213 -6.30 18.13 16.72
N LYS A 214 -5.18 17.71 16.13
CA LYS A 214 -3.93 18.47 16.05
C LYS A 214 -3.45 18.64 14.61
N GLU A 215 -4.27 18.28 13.63
CA GLU A 215 -3.91 18.27 12.23
C GLU A 215 -3.45 19.65 11.75
N MET A 216 -2.20 19.72 11.33
CA MET A 216 -1.60 20.99 10.91
C MET A 216 -0.46 20.78 9.92
N GLY A 217 -0.47 21.56 8.83
CA GLY A 217 0.63 21.64 7.89
C GLY A 217 1.72 22.60 8.38
N MET A 218 2.98 22.18 8.27
CA MET A 218 4.16 22.93 8.68
C MET A 218 5.14 23.04 7.52
N ALA A 219 5.78 24.20 7.36
CA ALA A 219 6.83 24.41 6.37
C ALA A 219 8.19 23.98 6.89
N GLY A 220 9.07 23.54 5.99
CA GLY A 220 10.42 23.11 6.31
C GLY A 220 10.50 21.72 6.93
N ALA A 221 11.68 21.33 7.37
CA ALA A 221 11.93 20.06 8.03
C ALA A 221 11.46 20.11 9.50
N PRO A 222 10.98 18.98 10.08
CA PRO A 222 10.72 18.92 11.51
C PRO A 222 12.02 19.10 12.30
N ASP A 223 11.91 19.75 13.46
CA ASP A 223 13.05 19.90 14.39
C ASP A 223 13.28 18.56 15.11
N PRO A 224 14.44 17.91 14.93
CA PRO A 224 14.72 16.62 15.57
C PRO A 224 14.80 16.71 17.10
N HIS A 225 14.97 17.92 17.67
CA HIS A 225 15.03 18.14 19.12
C HIS A 225 13.66 18.48 19.73
N ALA A 226 12.67 18.78 18.89
CA ALA A 226 11.30 19.12 19.30
C ALA A 226 10.27 18.03 18.91
N MET A 227 10.73 16.78 18.72
CA MET A 227 9.84 15.69 18.38
C MET A 227 8.82 15.42 19.49
N PRO A 228 7.56 15.09 19.14
CA PRO A 228 6.53 14.74 20.13
C PRO A 228 6.95 13.54 20.99
N ASP A 229 6.42 13.45 22.19
CA ASP A 229 6.54 12.22 22.98
C ASP A 229 5.82 11.08 22.24
N HIS A 230 6.57 10.05 21.88
CA HIS A 230 6.07 8.88 21.14
C HIS A 230 4.90 8.18 21.82
N LYS A 231 4.77 8.30 23.14
CA LYS A 231 3.63 7.77 23.91
C LYS A 231 2.32 8.48 23.62
N SER A 232 2.37 9.66 23.01
CA SER A 232 1.19 10.46 22.65
C SER A 232 0.71 10.22 21.21
N ALA A 233 1.36 9.35 20.45
CA ALA A 233 0.97 9.03 19.07
C ALA A 233 -0.44 8.41 19.04
N THR A 234 -1.30 8.93 18.18
CA THR A 234 -2.71 8.51 18.05
C THR A 234 -3.03 7.90 16.68
N CYS A 235 -2.29 8.29 15.65
CA CYS A 235 -2.43 7.79 14.29
C CYS A 235 -1.51 6.57 14.07
N THR A 236 -0.25 6.65 14.46
CA THR A 236 0.81 5.70 14.09
C THR A 236 0.75 5.43 12.58
N PRO A 237 1.11 6.42 11.75
CA PRO A 237 0.95 6.33 10.31
C PRO A 237 1.91 5.29 9.74
N THR A 238 1.42 4.41 8.87
CA THR A 238 2.20 3.30 8.32
C THR A 238 2.46 3.41 6.82
N TRP A 239 1.64 4.13 6.09
CA TRP A 239 1.77 4.28 4.64
C TRP A 239 1.25 5.62 4.14
N ALA A 240 1.93 6.17 3.12
CA ALA A 240 1.46 7.32 2.34
C ALA A 240 1.20 6.88 0.90
N GLN A 241 0.07 7.32 0.32
CA GLN A 241 -0.29 7.04 -1.06
C GLN A 241 -0.83 8.30 -1.73
N PRO A 242 -0.12 8.88 -2.71
CA PRO A 242 -0.64 9.97 -3.53
C PRO A 242 -1.84 9.53 -4.37
N SER A 243 -2.80 10.42 -4.59
CA SER A 243 -3.83 10.26 -5.63
C SER A 243 -3.20 10.33 -7.03
N ASN A 244 -3.91 9.78 -8.04
CA ASN A 244 -3.40 9.73 -9.40
C ASN A 244 -3.11 11.13 -10.00
N ASP A 245 -3.89 12.14 -9.60
CA ASP A 245 -3.73 13.54 -10.01
C ASP A 245 -2.78 14.33 -9.10
N GLY A 246 -2.27 13.69 -8.04
CA GLY A 246 -1.39 14.32 -7.06
C GLY A 246 -2.04 15.36 -6.15
N SER A 247 -3.35 15.54 -6.21
CA SER A 247 -4.07 16.57 -5.43
C SER A 247 -4.28 16.20 -3.96
N ILE A 248 -4.25 14.90 -3.64
CA ILE A 248 -4.46 14.35 -2.30
C ILE A 248 -3.36 13.34 -1.95
N ILE A 249 -2.93 13.35 -0.69
CA ILE A 249 -2.16 12.25 -0.10
C ILE A 249 -3.04 11.53 0.91
N TYR A 250 -3.19 10.22 0.72
CA TYR A 250 -3.85 9.34 1.67
C TYR A 250 -2.82 8.74 2.61
N VAL A 251 -3.12 8.75 3.91
CA VAL A 251 -2.24 8.20 4.96
C VAL A 251 -3.00 7.16 5.78
N ALA A 252 -2.44 5.97 5.89
CA ALA A 252 -2.98 4.91 6.73
C ALA A 252 -2.60 5.16 8.20
N CYS A 253 -3.56 5.45 9.06
CA CYS A 253 -3.41 5.61 10.50
C CYS A 253 -3.71 4.26 11.19
N ASN A 254 -2.68 3.45 11.41
CA ASN A 254 -2.80 2.08 11.89
C ASN A 254 -3.45 1.98 13.28
N GLN A 255 -3.09 2.86 14.21
CA GLN A 255 -3.60 2.80 15.58
C GLN A 255 -5.06 3.28 15.66
N SER A 256 -5.42 4.34 14.96
CA SER A 256 -6.78 4.87 14.96
C SER A 256 -7.73 4.15 14.01
N ASN A 257 -7.24 3.24 13.16
CA ASN A 257 -8.03 2.56 12.14
C ASN A 257 -8.75 3.53 11.19
N GLU A 258 -8.05 4.56 10.77
CA GLU A 258 -8.57 5.61 9.89
C GLU A 258 -7.63 5.82 8.70
N ILE A 259 -8.16 6.33 7.60
CA ILE A 259 -7.38 6.91 6.52
C ILE A 259 -7.55 8.43 6.59
N VAL A 260 -6.43 9.14 6.54
CA VAL A 260 -6.35 10.59 6.51
C VAL A 260 -6.04 11.05 5.11
N ALA A 261 -6.82 11.98 4.57
CA ALA A 261 -6.61 12.60 3.27
C ALA A 261 -6.16 14.06 3.46
N ILE A 262 -5.04 14.43 2.84
CA ILE A 262 -4.40 15.74 2.93
C ILE A 262 -4.38 16.37 1.54
N ARG A 263 -4.82 17.62 1.42
CA ARG A 263 -4.69 18.42 0.19
C ARG A 263 -3.24 18.82 -0.03
N THR A 264 -2.72 18.58 -1.21
CA THR A 264 -1.32 18.91 -1.54
C THR A 264 -1.12 20.39 -1.86
N ASP A 265 -2.12 21.08 -2.39
CA ASP A 265 -2.08 22.50 -2.75
C ASP A 265 -2.04 23.42 -1.51
N THR A 266 -2.94 23.18 -0.56
CA THR A 266 -3.10 23.99 0.65
C THR A 266 -2.39 23.43 1.87
N TRP A 267 -1.95 22.19 1.79
CA TRP A 267 -1.33 21.44 2.89
C TRP A 267 -2.22 21.40 4.14
N THR A 268 -3.50 21.06 3.92
CA THR A 268 -4.53 21.01 4.96
C THR A 268 -5.26 19.67 4.94
N LEU A 269 -5.89 19.35 6.07
CA LEU A 269 -6.75 18.17 6.17
C LEU A 269 -7.94 18.30 5.22
N ALA A 270 -8.09 17.35 4.30
CA ALA A 270 -9.29 17.22 3.47
C ALA A 270 -10.39 16.46 4.21
N ARG A 271 -10.05 15.30 4.77
CA ARG A 271 -10.95 14.44 5.57
C ARG A 271 -10.22 13.36 6.34
N ARG A 272 -10.96 12.73 7.26
CA ARG A 272 -10.69 11.42 7.83
C ARG A 272 -11.86 10.49 7.55
N PHE A 273 -11.62 9.22 7.33
CA PHE A 273 -12.68 8.22 7.22
C PHE A 273 -12.24 6.89 7.85
N PRO A 274 -13.20 6.11 8.39
CA PRO A 274 -12.90 4.83 9.02
C PRO A 274 -12.32 3.83 8.01
N ALA A 275 -11.41 2.99 8.48
CA ALA A 275 -10.83 1.86 7.76
C ALA A 275 -10.90 0.58 8.59
N GLY A 276 -10.37 -0.51 8.06
CA GLY A 276 -10.29 -1.77 8.80
C GLY A 276 -9.25 -1.73 9.92
N THR A 277 -9.36 -2.68 10.85
CA THR A 277 -8.49 -2.77 12.03
C THR A 277 -7.03 -2.89 11.62
N GLY A 278 -6.22 -1.94 12.07
CA GLY A 278 -4.80 -1.87 11.78
C GLY A 278 -4.53 -1.61 10.29
N VAL A 279 -5.27 -0.69 9.67
CA VAL A 279 -4.98 -0.24 8.30
C VAL A 279 -3.49 0.05 8.14
N TYR A 280 -2.87 -0.46 7.04
CA TYR A 280 -1.42 -0.51 6.98
C TYR A 280 -0.85 -0.01 5.65
N ASN A 281 -0.98 -0.77 4.56
CA ASN A 281 -0.50 -0.40 3.24
C ASN A 281 -1.66 0.15 2.39
N LEU A 282 -1.33 1.07 1.51
CA LEU A 282 -2.27 1.68 0.57
C LEU A 282 -1.76 1.53 -0.87
N ALA A 283 -2.67 1.21 -1.79
CA ALA A 283 -2.41 1.21 -3.22
C ALA A 283 -3.58 1.86 -3.97
N MET A 284 -3.29 2.52 -5.09
CA MET A 284 -4.31 3.22 -5.88
C MET A 284 -4.49 2.52 -7.23
N THR A 285 -5.73 2.32 -7.65
CA THR A 285 -6.06 1.92 -9.01
C THR A 285 -6.07 3.14 -9.94
N LYS A 286 -5.93 2.95 -11.25
CA LYS A 286 -6.02 4.04 -12.21
C LYS A 286 -7.42 4.67 -12.27
N ASP A 287 -8.47 3.87 -12.00
CA ASP A 287 -9.84 4.36 -11.90
C ASP A 287 -10.14 5.11 -10.59
N GLY A 288 -9.15 5.27 -9.71
CA GLY A 288 -9.21 6.10 -8.51
C GLY A 288 -9.73 5.39 -7.25
N ARG A 289 -9.89 4.05 -7.26
CA ARG A 289 -10.20 3.30 -6.03
C ARG A 289 -8.95 3.16 -5.17
N LEU A 290 -9.12 3.24 -3.86
CA LEU A 290 -8.05 3.06 -2.88
C LEU A 290 -8.16 1.67 -2.24
N ILE A 291 -7.11 0.88 -2.36
CA ILE A 291 -6.97 -0.42 -1.72
C ILE A 291 -6.20 -0.23 -0.42
N ALA A 292 -6.70 -0.78 0.67
CA ALA A 292 -6.08 -0.69 1.99
C ALA A 292 -5.97 -2.09 2.61
N THR A 293 -4.77 -2.47 3.01
CA THR A 293 -4.56 -3.69 3.80
C THR A 293 -4.86 -3.42 5.26
N ASN A 294 -5.58 -4.32 5.92
CA ASN A 294 -5.93 -4.22 7.34
C ASN A 294 -5.11 -5.23 8.12
N LYS A 295 -3.91 -4.84 8.56
CA LYS A 295 -2.88 -5.74 9.10
C LYS A 295 -3.39 -6.60 10.25
N ARG A 296 -4.13 -6.01 11.19
CA ARG A 296 -4.75 -6.72 12.33
C ARG A 296 -6.16 -7.21 12.04
N GLY A 297 -6.78 -6.70 10.97
CA GLY A 297 -8.18 -7.01 10.60
C GLY A 297 -8.33 -8.22 9.67
N GLN A 298 -7.25 -8.88 9.28
CA GLN A 298 -7.24 -10.04 8.39
C GLN A 298 -8.14 -9.83 7.16
N SER A 299 -7.99 -8.68 6.51
CA SER A 299 -8.82 -8.28 5.36
C SER A 299 -8.16 -7.20 4.53
N VAL A 300 -8.67 -7.03 3.33
CA VAL A 300 -8.38 -5.91 2.43
C VAL A 300 -9.66 -5.12 2.22
N SER A 301 -9.60 -3.81 2.41
CA SER A 301 -10.70 -2.89 2.11
C SER A 301 -10.46 -2.17 0.80
N ILE A 302 -11.51 -1.98 0.01
CA ILE A 302 -11.49 -1.17 -1.22
C ILE A 302 -12.43 0.00 -1.01
N PHE A 303 -11.93 1.22 -1.22
CA PHE A 303 -12.66 2.45 -0.99
C PHE A 303 -12.88 3.25 -2.27
N ASP A 304 -14.00 3.98 -2.32
CA ASP A 304 -14.10 5.24 -3.02
C ASP A 304 -13.52 6.33 -2.10
N PRO A 305 -12.28 6.79 -2.33
CA PRO A 305 -11.62 7.69 -1.39
C PRO A 305 -12.16 9.14 -1.46
N VAL A 306 -12.88 9.49 -2.55
CA VAL A 306 -13.53 10.79 -2.67
C VAL A 306 -14.67 10.93 -1.68
N THR A 307 -15.48 9.88 -1.51
CA THR A 307 -16.57 9.85 -0.54
C THR A 307 -16.15 9.26 0.82
N GLY A 308 -15.05 8.50 0.88
CA GLY A 308 -14.62 7.73 2.04
C GLY A 308 -15.44 6.45 2.26
N ARG A 309 -16.26 6.05 1.27
CA ARG A 309 -17.13 4.86 1.36
C ARG A 309 -16.33 3.58 1.08
N GLU A 310 -16.41 2.61 1.98
CA GLU A 310 -15.92 1.26 1.75
C GLU A 310 -16.82 0.56 0.72
N LEU A 311 -16.24 0.17 -0.41
CA LEU A 311 -16.92 -0.52 -1.52
C LEU A 311 -16.96 -2.02 -1.28
N ALA A 312 -15.88 -2.56 -0.69
CA ALA A 312 -15.76 -3.96 -0.32
C ALA A 312 -14.78 -4.14 0.83
N LYS A 313 -15.02 -5.18 1.64
CA LYS A 313 -14.08 -5.73 2.60
C LYS A 313 -13.90 -7.22 2.31
N ILE A 314 -12.71 -7.62 1.93
CA ILE A 314 -12.37 -8.96 1.44
C ILE A 314 -11.51 -9.63 2.51
N PRO A 315 -11.95 -10.75 3.11
CA PRO A 315 -11.14 -11.47 4.09
C PRO A 315 -9.93 -12.11 3.41
N THR A 316 -8.79 -12.15 4.13
CA THR A 316 -7.60 -12.88 3.71
C THR A 316 -7.54 -14.26 4.38
N GLN A 317 -6.86 -15.19 3.74
CA GLN A 317 -6.74 -16.55 4.25
C GLN A 317 -5.95 -16.59 5.57
N ARG A 318 -4.90 -15.76 5.67
CA ARG A 318 -4.04 -15.68 6.85
C ARG A 318 -4.04 -14.29 7.47
N LYS A 319 -3.47 -14.21 8.67
CA LYS A 319 -3.33 -12.97 9.45
C LYS A 319 -2.12 -12.16 9.00
N ILE A 320 -2.06 -10.92 9.44
CA ILE A 320 -0.96 -9.96 9.22
C ILE A 320 -0.85 -9.57 7.76
N VAL A 321 -1.92 -8.92 7.25
CA VAL A 321 -1.95 -8.42 5.86
C VAL A 321 -0.98 -7.26 5.72
N HIS A 322 -0.05 -7.34 4.74
CA HIS A 322 1.06 -6.39 4.64
C HIS A 322 1.00 -5.53 3.38
N GLY A 323 1.53 -6.01 2.27
CA GLY A 323 1.71 -5.25 1.03
C GLY A 323 0.54 -5.37 0.06
N ALA A 324 0.40 -4.38 -0.82
CA ALA A 324 -0.55 -4.38 -1.92
C ALA A 324 0.07 -3.74 -3.16
N VAL A 325 -0.11 -4.38 -4.31
CA VAL A 325 0.21 -3.81 -5.63
C VAL A 325 -0.91 -4.07 -6.61
N VAL A 326 -1.21 -3.08 -7.45
CA VAL A 326 -2.27 -3.15 -8.47
C VAL A 326 -1.65 -3.39 -9.84
N THR A 327 -2.26 -4.23 -10.66
CA THR A 327 -1.81 -4.44 -12.04
C THR A 327 -2.07 -3.21 -12.91
N PRO A 328 -1.21 -2.93 -13.92
CA PRO A 328 -1.34 -1.72 -14.73
C PRO A 328 -2.64 -1.61 -15.56
N ASP A 329 -3.40 -2.70 -15.67
CA ASP A 329 -4.70 -2.76 -16.35
C ASP A 329 -5.90 -2.67 -15.40
N ASP A 330 -5.65 -2.43 -14.10
CA ASP A 330 -6.64 -2.36 -13.02
C ASP A 330 -7.51 -3.63 -12.84
N ARG A 331 -7.05 -4.78 -13.36
CA ARG A 331 -7.82 -6.03 -13.25
C ARG A 331 -7.63 -6.73 -11.93
N TYR A 332 -6.41 -6.70 -11.39
CA TYR A 332 -6.06 -7.44 -10.17
C TYR A 332 -5.26 -6.61 -9.19
N ALA A 333 -5.43 -6.92 -7.91
CA ALA A 333 -4.51 -6.53 -6.85
C ALA A 333 -3.86 -7.78 -6.26
N PHE A 334 -2.55 -7.72 -6.05
CA PHE A 334 -1.78 -8.76 -5.37
C PHE A 334 -1.47 -8.28 -3.95
N ILE A 335 -1.77 -9.13 -2.99
CA ILE A 335 -1.68 -8.82 -1.57
C ILE A 335 -0.72 -9.80 -0.92
N SER A 336 0.32 -9.30 -0.24
CA SER A 336 1.17 -10.13 0.60
C SER A 336 0.60 -10.21 2.02
N VAL A 337 0.66 -11.40 2.60
CA VAL A 337 0.19 -11.69 3.95
C VAL A 337 1.27 -12.47 4.68
N GLU A 338 1.72 -11.96 5.83
CA GLU A 338 2.90 -12.47 6.52
C GLU A 338 2.71 -13.87 7.12
N GLY A 339 1.50 -14.21 7.61
CA GLY A 339 1.27 -15.34 8.50
C GLY A 339 1.65 -15.00 9.95
N VAL A 340 1.60 -15.98 10.84
CA VAL A 340 1.95 -15.83 12.26
C VAL A 340 3.04 -16.82 12.65
N GLY A 341 4.14 -16.34 13.19
CA GLY A 341 5.29 -17.16 13.61
C GLY A 341 5.93 -17.86 12.42
N SER A 342 5.99 -19.20 12.45
CA SER A 342 6.54 -20.03 11.37
C SER A 342 5.51 -20.41 10.30
N GLU A 343 4.29 -19.92 10.38
CA GLU A 343 3.28 -20.14 9.35
C GLU A 343 3.76 -19.54 8.03
N PRO A 344 3.61 -20.24 6.89
CA PRO A 344 3.95 -19.65 5.60
C PRO A 344 3.14 -18.38 5.36
N GLY A 345 3.72 -17.36 4.76
CA GLY A 345 2.98 -16.26 4.21
C GLY A 345 2.18 -16.66 2.98
N THR A 346 1.32 -15.78 2.49
CA THR A 346 0.60 -15.96 1.22
C THR A 346 0.72 -14.74 0.33
N VAL A 347 0.59 -14.96 -0.98
CA VAL A 347 0.20 -13.94 -1.93
C VAL A 347 -1.22 -14.24 -2.40
N GLU A 348 -2.13 -13.31 -2.18
CA GLU A 348 -3.53 -13.43 -2.56
C GLU A 348 -3.84 -12.49 -3.73
N VAL A 349 -4.55 -13.01 -4.74
CA VAL A 349 -4.93 -12.25 -5.94
C VAL A 349 -6.40 -11.88 -5.83
N ILE A 350 -6.68 -10.59 -5.82
CA ILE A 350 -8.04 -10.02 -5.79
C ILE A 350 -8.43 -9.58 -7.20
N ASP A 351 -9.54 -10.08 -7.72
CA ASP A 351 -10.19 -9.57 -8.93
C ASP A 351 -10.94 -8.28 -8.57
N LEU A 352 -10.50 -7.17 -9.13
CA LEU A 352 -10.99 -5.83 -8.81
C LEU A 352 -12.37 -5.51 -9.44
N ALA A 353 -12.82 -6.30 -10.42
CA ALA A 353 -14.16 -6.19 -10.95
C ALA A 353 -15.18 -7.00 -10.12
N ARG A 354 -14.73 -8.17 -9.62
CA ARG A 354 -15.56 -9.07 -8.80
C ARG A 354 -15.49 -8.76 -7.32
N LEU A 355 -14.51 -7.98 -6.88
CA LEU A 355 -14.22 -7.63 -5.49
C LEU A 355 -14.09 -8.89 -4.60
N LYS A 356 -13.30 -9.86 -5.05
CA LYS A 356 -13.05 -11.11 -4.32
C LYS A 356 -11.68 -11.72 -4.65
N THR A 357 -11.16 -12.50 -3.73
CA THR A 357 -9.96 -13.32 -3.96
C THR A 357 -10.25 -14.41 -4.99
N VAL A 358 -9.37 -14.53 -5.99
CA VAL A 358 -9.50 -15.51 -7.10
C VAL A 358 -8.35 -16.51 -7.13
N ALA A 359 -7.25 -16.23 -6.43
CA ALA A 359 -6.14 -17.17 -6.27
C ALA A 359 -5.36 -16.86 -4.99
N THR A 360 -4.70 -17.87 -4.45
CA THR A 360 -3.80 -17.76 -3.28
C THR A 360 -2.62 -18.71 -3.49
N VAL A 361 -1.40 -18.22 -3.18
CA VAL A 361 -0.17 -18.99 -3.26
C VAL A 361 0.56 -18.89 -1.92
N ASP A 362 0.93 -20.05 -1.34
CA ASP A 362 1.81 -20.10 -0.17
C ASP A 362 3.23 -19.69 -0.57
N VAL A 363 3.84 -18.81 0.22
CA VAL A 363 5.22 -18.35 0.06
C VAL A 363 5.99 -18.52 1.37
N GLY A 364 7.19 -17.98 1.49
CA GLY A 364 7.94 -18.03 2.74
C GLY A 364 7.24 -17.23 3.87
N PRO A 365 7.56 -17.50 5.15
CA PRO A 365 7.03 -16.74 6.29
C PRO A 365 7.43 -15.27 6.19
N GLN A 366 6.57 -14.43 6.78
CA GLN A 366 6.70 -12.97 6.78
C GLN A 366 6.80 -12.36 5.36
N ALA A 367 5.83 -12.72 4.50
CA ALA A 367 5.69 -12.10 3.18
C ALA A 367 5.35 -10.62 3.32
N ALA A 368 6.31 -9.75 2.97
CA ALA A 368 6.29 -8.31 3.24
C ALA A 368 6.12 -7.48 1.95
N GLY A 369 7.18 -6.86 1.46
CA GLY A 369 7.16 -6.04 0.24
C GLY A 369 6.75 -6.84 -0.98
N ILE A 370 5.95 -6.21 -1.84
CA ILE A 370 5.45 -6.80 -3.08
C ILE A 370 5.43 -5.74 -4.17
N ASP A 371 5.87 -6.09 -5.39
CA ASP A 371 5.80 -5.17 -6.52
C ASP A 371 5.57 -5.90 -7.84
N PHE A 372 4.92 -5.22 -8.77
CA PHE A 372 4.52 -5.74 -10.06
C PHE A 372 5.65 -5.66 -11.08
N TRP A 373 6.01 -6.81 -11.67
CA TRP A 373 7.03 -6.81 -12.72
C TRP A 373 6.45 -6.57 -14.11
N LYS A 374 5.70 -7.52 -14.65
CA LYS A 374 5.20 -7.43 -16.04
C LYS A 374 3.95 -8.27 -16.28
N MET A 375 3.29 -7.99 -17.41
CA MET A 375 2.35 -8.89 -18.06
C MET A 375 3.00 -9.50 -19.29
N GLU A 376 2.65 -10.75 -19.61
CA GLU A 376 3.10 -11.43 -20.85
C GLU A 376 2.01 -12.39 -21.35
N PRO A 377 2.03 -12.77 -22.65
CA PRO A 377 1.12 -13.82 -23.13
C PRO A 377 1.23 -15.09 -22.30
N THR A 378 0.11 -15.77 -22.09
CA THR A 378 0.08 -17.06 -21.37
C THR A 378 0.99 -18.07 -22.07
N LYS A 379 1.84 -18.73 -21.29
CA LYS A 379 2.71 -19.82 -21.73
C LYS A 379 1.95 -21.14 -21.86
#